data_76451c1311b47f7e9ff08a2b8b7a7b4b
#
_entry.id   76451c1311b47f7e9ff08a2b8b7a7b4b
#
_cell.length_a   1.000
_cell.length_b   1.000
_cell.length_c   1.000
_cell.angle_alpha   90.00
_cell.angle_beta   90.00
_cell.angle_gamma   90.00
#
_symmetry.space_group_name_H-M   'P 1'
#
loop_
_entity.id
_entity.type
_entity.pdbx_description
1 polymer ?
#
loop_
_entity_poly.entity_id
_entity_poly.type
_entity_poly.pdbx_seq_one_letter_code
_entity_poly.pdbx_strand_id
1 'polypeptide(L)'
;MEKKIDYNDIIHRIGYFRTKANLSARETSLRLGYSEQFMKRIENKSVELKVSTLLEFFDIVDITPQDFFYMGEHYNKEDKNVLDLYNNLSQDGKQTILDLMKKLK
;
A
#
# COMPACT_ATOMS: atom_id res chain seq x y z
N MET A 1 -18.02 13.55 -7.72
CA MET A 1 -17.08 14.44 -7.02
C MET A 1 -15.78 13.71 -6.74
N GLU A 2 -14.67 14.26 -7.18
CA GLU A 2 -13.38 13.62 -6.96
C GLU A 2 -13.00 13.70 -5.48
N LYS A 3 -12.60 12.58 -4.93
CA LYS A 3 -12.08 12.54 -3.57
C LYS A 3 -10.64 13.03 -3.58
N LYS A 4 -10.35 14.02 -2.77
CA LYS A 4 -8.98 14.51 -2.60
C LYS A 4 -8.31 13.71 -1.50
N ILE A 5 -7.03 13.39 -1.71
CA ILE A 5 -6.26 12.74 -0.68
C ILE A 5 -5.90 13.76 0.41
N ASP A 6 -6.06 13.40 1.65
CA ASP A 6 -5.69 14.24 2.78
C ASP A 6 -4.66 13.53 3.66
N TYR A 7 -4.23 14.21 4.73
CA TYR A 7 -3.22 13.67 5.63
C TYR A 7 -3.67 12.37 6.29
N ASN A 8 -4.95 12.26 6.65
CA ASN A 8 -5.48 11.04 7.25
C ASN A 8 -5.39 9.87 6.28
N ASP A 9 -5.67 10.12 5.01
CA ASP A 9 -5.54 9.09 3.97
C ASP A 9 -4.09 8.61 3.88
N ILE A 10 -3.13 9.53 3.94
CA ILE A 10 -1.71 9.19 3.90
C ILE A 10 -1.34 8.30 5.08
N ILE A 11 -1.77 8.67 6.28
CA ILE A 11 -1.47 7.89 7.49
C ILE A 11 -2.08 6.49 7.40
N HIS A 12 -3.33 6.37 6.93
CA HIS A 12 -3.97 5.07 6.74
C HIS A 12 -3.21 4.21 5.73
N ARG A 13 -2.73 4.81 4.66
CA ARG A 13 -1.98 4.09 3.63
C ARG A 13 -0.64 3.60 4.14
N ILE A 14 0.01 4.35 5.01
CA ILE A 14 1.25 3.90 5.66
C ILE A 14 0.99 2.60 6.42
N GLY A 15 -0.02 2.57 7.27
CA GLY A 15 -0.37 1.36 8.01
C GLY A 15 -0.72 0.20 7.11
N TYR A 16 -1.46 0.48 6.04
CA TYR A 16 -1.87 -0.53 5.07
C TYR A 16 -0.66 -1.16 4.37
N PHE A 17 0.24 -0.35 3.80
CA PHE A 17 1.39 -0.88 3.06
C PHE A 17 2.41 -1.52 3.99
N ARG A 18 2.55 -1.01 5.20
CA ARG A 18 3.41 -1.63 6.22
C ARG A 18 2.92 -3.04 6.53
N THR A 19 1.64 -3.18 6.81
CA THR A 19 1.03 -4.47 7.13
C THR A 19 1.11 -5.43 5.95
N LYS A 20 0.89 -4.93 4.75
CA LYS A 20 0.99 -5.72 3.53
C LYS A 20 2.41 -6.25 3.32
N ALA A 21 3.41 -5.51 3.74
CA ALA A 21 4.82 -5.92 3.66
C ALA A 21 5.22 -6.86 4.82
N ASN A 22 4.30 -7.23 5.70
CA ASN A 22 4.54 -8.05 6.87
C ASN A 22 5.54 -7.44 7.85
N LEU A 23 5.54 -6.11 7.96
CA LEU A 23 6.43 -5.41 8.87
C LEU A 23 5.65 -4.85 10.05
N SER A 24 6.13 -5.10 11.25
CA SER A 24 5.58 -4.46 12.44
C SER A 24 5.94 -2.98 12.46
N ALA A 25 5.21 -2.20 13.23
CA ALA A 25 5.57 -0.79 13.43
C ALA A 25 6.97 -0.65 14.02
N ARG A 26 7.33 -1.54 14.94
CA ARG A 26 8.66 -1.56 15.56
C ARG A 26 9.76 -1.81 14.51
N GLU A 27 9.60 -2.86 13.68
CA GLU A 27 10.58 -3.18 12.65
C GLU A 27 10.75 -2.05 11.64
N THR A 28 9.66 -1.45 11.22
CA THR A 28 9.69 -0.33 10.28
C THR A 28 10.43 0.85 10.88
N SER A 29 10.16 1.16 12.15
CA SER A 29 10.84 2.23 12.88
C SER A 29 12.36 2.02 12.88
N LEU A 30 12.79 0.80 13.21
CA LEU A 30 14.21 0.47 13.28
C LEU A 30 14.87 0.55 11.89
N ARG A 31 14.19 0.08 10.86
CA ARG A 31 14.72 0.15 9.48
C ARG A 31 14.84 1.59 8.99
N LEU A 32 13.97 2.48 9.46
CA LEU A 32 14.06 3.91 9.16
C LEU A 32 15.17 4.62 9.96
N GLY A 33 15.79 3.92 10.93
CA GLY A 33 16.83 4.50 11.76
C GLY A 33 16.33 5.28 12.97
N TYR A 34 15.08 5.06 13.36
CA TYR A 34 14.46 5.74 14.49
C TYR A 34 14.24 4.78 15.67
N SER A 35 13.69 5.31 16.76
CA SER A 35 13.36 4.51 17.94
C SER A 35 12.18 3.56 17.63
N GLU A 36 12.05 2.51 18.44
CA GLU A 36 11.02 1.47 18.26
C GLU A 36 9.58 2.01 18.19
N GLN A 37 9.30 3.16 18.80
CA GLN A 37 7.97 3.72 18.88
C GLN A 37 7.63 4.71 17.75
N PHE A 38 8.58 4.98 16.88
CA PHE A 38 8.44 6.05 15.88
C PHE A 38 7.22 5.86 14.96
N MET A 39 7.08 4.68 14.34
CA MET A 39 5.97 4.42 13.43
C MET A 39 4.62 4.47 14.14
N LYS A 40 4.58 3.97 15.36
CA LYS A 40 3.35 4.03 16.15
C LYS A 40 2.93 5.48 16.39
N ARG A 41 3.90 6.35 16.65
CA ARG A 41 3.63 7.79 16.84
C ARG A 41 3.19 8.47 15.56
N ILE A 42 3.75 8.06 14.42
CA ILE A 42 3.30 8.55 13.11
C ILE A 42 1.85 8.10 12.87
N GLU A 43 1.56 6.82 13.05
CA GLU A 43 0.25 6.25 12.75
C GLU A 43 -0.85 6.72 13.69
N ASN A 44 -0.50 7.10 14.92
CA ASN A 44 -1.48 7.69 15.86
C ASN A 44 -1.48 9.22 15.82
N LYS A 45 -0.71 9.81 14.90
CA LYS A 45 -0.64 11.26 14.67
C LYS A 45 -0.04 12.06 15.82
N SER A 46 0.73 11.41 16.70
CA SER A 46 1.46 12.12 17.78
C SER A 46 2.66 12.88 17.23
N VAL A 47 3.18 12.45 16.11
CA VAL A 47 4.33 13.05 15.43
C VAL A 47 3.96 13.27 13.98
N GLU A 48 4.33 14.42 13.42
CA GLU A 48 4.05 14.73 12.03
C GLU A 48 4.99 13.97 11.10
N LEU A 49 4.43 13.42 10.02
CA LEU A 49 5.19 12.70 9.00
C LEU A 49 5.93 13.70 8.10
N LYS A 50 7.23 13.53 7.98
CA LYS A 50 8.03 14.31 7.04
C LYS A 50 8.05 13.64 5.67
N VAL A 51 8.13 14.46 4.62
CA VAL A 51 8.22 13.95 3.24
C VAL A 51 9.44 13.03 3.08
N SER A 52 10.58 13.40 3.65
CA SER A 52 11.78 12.57 3.55
C SER A 52 11.58 11.19 4.17
N THR A 53 10.87 11.13 5.29
CA THR A 53 10.56 9.87 5.96
C THR A 53 9.62 9.01 5.10
N LEU A 54 8.64 9.64 4.47
CA LEU A 54 7.71 8.95 3.57
C LEU A 54 8.46 8.32 2.40
N LEU A 55 9.40 9.03 1.80
CA LEU A 55 10.20 8.50 0.69
C LEU A 55 11.05 7.29 1.13
N GLU A 56 11.65 7.36 2.30
CA GLU A 56 12.38 6.23 2.86
C GLU A 56 11.47 5.04 3.14
N PHE A 57 10.24 5.32 3.61
CA PHE A 57 9.25 4.29 3.85
C PHE A 57 8.90 3.53 2.57
N PHE A 58 8.76 4.22 1.43
CA PHE A 58 8.49 3.57 0.15
C PHE A 58 9.57 2.53 -0.18
N ASP A 59 10.84 2.86 0.06
CA ASP A 59 11.94 1.94 -0.19
C ASP A 59 11.87 0.71 0.72
N ILE A 60 11.49 0.91 1.98
CA ILE A 60 11.42 -0.18 2.96
C ILE A 60 10.32 -1.17 2.63
N VAL A 61 9.15 -0.68 2.20
CA VAL A 61 8.02 -1.55 1.85
C VAL A 61 7.99 -1.92 0.38
N ASP A 62 8.98 -1.44 -0.38
CA ASP A 62 9.17 -1.77 -1.81
C ASP A 62 7.96 -1.43 -2.67
N ILE A 63 7.53 -0.18 -2.57
CA ILE A 63 6.47 0.35 -3.43
C ILE A 63 6.93 1.63 -4.10
N THR A 64 6.27 1.99 -5.19
CA THR A 64 6.53 3.27 -5.86
C THR A 64 5.61 4.34 -5.28
N PRO A 65 5.97 5.63 -5.45
CA PRO A 65 5.04 6.70 -5.10
C PRO A 65 3.69 6.58 -5.81
N GLN A 66 3.69 6.12 -7.08
CA GLN A 66 2.45 5.91 -7.81
C GLN A 66 1.55 4.89 -7.12
N ASP A 67 2.12 3.77 -6.65
CA ASP A 67 1.37 2.75 -5.93
C ASP A 67 0.75 3.33 -4.66
N PHE A 68 1.52 4.14 -3.95
CA PHE A 68 1.08 4.70 -2.68
C PHE A 68 -0.07 5.71 -2.88
N PHE A 69 0.01 6.55 -3.90
CA PHE A 69 -0.96 7.62 -4.15
C PHE A 69 -2.05 7.25 -5.15
N TYR A 70 -2.08 6.01 -5.60
CA TYR A 70 -3.08 5.58 -6.58
C TYR A 70 -4.49 5.78 -6.05
N MET A 71 -5.31 6.47 -6.86
CA MET A 71 -6.68 6.82 -6.51
C MET A 71 -7.66 6.38 -7.60
N GLY A 72 -7.35 5.37 -8.36
CA GLY A 72 -8.16 4.95 -9.50
C GLY A 72 -9.66 5.18 -9.32
N GLU A 73 -10.32 5.68 -10.33
CA GLU A 73 -11.74 6.10 -10.27
C GLU A 73 -12.67 5.04 -9.71
N HIS A 74 -12.39 3.79 -10.04
CA HIS A 74 -13.22 2.66 -9.61
C HIS A 74 -12.50 1.75 -8.63
N TYR A 75 -11.41 2.27 -8.06
CA TYR A 75 -10.60 1.49 -7.16
C TYR A 75 -11.29 1.36 -5.81
N ASN A 76 -11.55 0.14 -5.40
CA ASN A 76 -12.11 -0.14 -4.08
C ASN A 76 -11.43 -1.37 -3.51
N LYS A 77 -11.82 -1.77 -2.30
CA LYS A 77 -11.22 -2.90 -1.62
C LYS A 77 -11.37 -4.21 -2.39
N GLU A 78 -12.52 -4.40 -3.06
CA GLU A 78 -12.79 -5.60 -3.84
C GLU A 78 -11.92 -5.65 -5.09
N ASP A 79 -11.79 -4.53 -5.79
CA ASP A 79 -10.94 -4.43 -6.98
C ASP A 79 -9.50 -4.76 -6.63
N LYS A 80 -9.03 -4.27 -5.51
CA LYS A 80 -7.68 -4.56 -5.06
C LYS A 80 -7.50 -6.04 -4.74
N ASN A 81 -8.47 -6.67 -4.08
CA ASN A 81 -8.40 -8.09 -3.77
C ASN A 81 -8.33 -8.92 -5.05
N VAL A 82 -9.10 -8.57 -6.07
CA VAL A 82 -9.08 -9.26 -7.35
C VAL A 82 -7.71 -9.13 -8.01
N LEU A 83 -7.14 -7.93 -8.01
CA LEU A 83 -5.81 -7.69 -8.59
C LEU A 83 -4.73 -8.49 -7.84
N ASP A 84 -4.78 -8.50 -6.52
CA ASP A 84 -3.81 -9.24 -5.71
C ASP A 84 -3.90 -10.74 -5.98
N LEU A 85 -5.12 -11.28 -6.05
CA LEU A 85 -5.32 -12.69 -6.37
C LEU A 85 -4.80 -13.02 -7.76
N TYR A 86 -5.09 -12.18 -8.74
CA TYR A 86 -4.60 -12.36 -10.11
C TYR A 86 -3.08 -12.35 -10.16
N ASN A 87 -2.45 -11.40 -9.49
CA ASN A 87 -0.99 -11.25 -9.50
C ASN A 87 -0.27 -12.43 -8.84
N ASN A 88 -0.95 -13.14 -7.95
CA ASN A 88 -0.39 -14.32 -7.28
C ASN A 88 -0.58 -15.61 -8.04
N LEU A 89 -1.30 -15.58 -9.18
CA LEU A 89 -1.48 -16.76 -10.01
C LEU A 89 -0.23 -17.08 -10.81
N SER A 90 -0.07 -18.36 -11.17
CA SER A 90 0.94 -18.78 -12.14
C SER A 90 0.63 -18.17 -13.51
N GLN A 91 1.60 -18.21 -14.43
CA GLN A 91 1.36 -17.73 -15.79
C GLN A 91 0.20 -18.50 -16.48
N ASP A 92 0.14 -19.81 -16.26
CA ASP A 92 -0.96 -20.60 -16.78
C ASP A 92 -2.29 -20.20 -16.19
N GLY A 93 -2.33 -19.93 -14.89
CA GLY A 93 -3.53 -19.45 -14.21
C GLY A 93 -3.99 -18.11 -14.74
N LYS A 94 -3.06 -17.19 -14.96
CA LYS A 94 -3.37 -15.87 -15.54
C LYS A 94 -3.95 -16.01 -16.94
N GLN A 95 -3.36 -16.87 -17.76
CA GLN A 95 -3.83 -17.09 -19.13
C GLN A 95 -5.23 -17.70 -19.12
N THR A 96 -5.49 -18.64 -18.23
CA THR A 96 -6.81 -19.24 -18.07
C THR A 96 -7.88 -18.21 -17.74
N ILE A 97 -7.57 -17.30 -16.80
CA ILE A 97 -8.50 -16.22 -16.43
C ILE A 97 -8.76 -15.30 -17.62
N LEU A 98 -7.72 -14.92 -18.37
CA LEU A 98 -7.87 -14.05 -19.53
C LEU A 98 -8.72 -14.71 -20.62
N ASP A 99 -8.52 -16.00 -20.87
CA ASP A 99 -9.30 -16.74 -21.87
C ASP A 99 -10.77 -16.80 -21.45
N LEU A 100 -11.03 -17.04 -20.18
CA LEU A 100 -12.40 -17.08 -19.65
C LEU A 100 -13.08 -15.72 -19.81
N MET A 101 -12.39 -14.66 -19.50
CA MET A 101 -12.92 -13.29 -19.64
C MET A 101 -13.30 -12.98 -21.09
N LYS A 102 -12.47 -13.42 -22.04
CA LYS A 102 -12.78 -13.25 -23.47
C LYS A 102 -14.05 -13.96 -23.89
N LYS A 103 -14.31 -15.14 -23.32
CA LYS A 103 -15.52 -15.91 -23.63
C LYS A 103 -16.78 -15.30 -23.05
N LEU A 104 -16.65 -14.47 -22.02
CA LEU A 104 -17.81 -13.86 -21.35
C LEU A 104 -18.26 -12.54 -22.01
N LYS A 105 -17.54 -12.08 -22.97
CA LYS A 105 -17.93 -10.86 -23.71
C LYS A 105 -19.08 -11.12 -24.67
#